data_bc3556e8c3b2de5b26ca0a122ca4b945
#
_entry.id   bc3556e8c3b2de5b26ca0a122ca4b945
#
_cell.length_a   1.000
_cell.length_b   1.000
_cell.length_c   1.000
_cell.angle_alpha   90.00
_cell.angle_beta   90.00
_cell.angle_gamma   90.00
#
_symmetry.space_group_name_H-M   'P 1'
#
loop_
_entity.id
_entity.type
_entity.pdbx_description
1 polymer ?
#
loop_
_entity_poly.entity_id
_entity_poly.type
_entity_poly.pdbx_seq_one_letter_code
_entity_poly.pdbx_strand_id
1 'polypeptide(L)'
;MTTRTTSELYLIDSSGWLEYLTEDSKAPLFAHYLENEAAVIVPSLVIYEVYRQLARHRGKPLADRFLSQALHCRVVPLDEMTALAAADASLNHRLAMTDALLYATARAHHAQFVTTNTKLRGLPAVIIP
;
A
#
# COMPACT_ATOMS: atom_id res chain seq x y z
N MET A 1 -7.14 -14.16 -29.64
CA MET A 1 -7.13 -13.32 -29.15
C MET A 1 -6.66 -13.08 -28.08
N THR A 2 -6.08 -12.64 -27.91
CA THR A 2 -5.80 -12.44 -26.81
C THR A 2 -6.55 -11.68 -26.15
N THR A 3 -7.06 -12.06 -25.37
CA THR A 3 -7.74 -11.31 -24.59
C THR A 3 -6.93 -10.64 -23.65
N ARG A 4 -6.98 -9.39 -23.68
CA ARG A 4 -6.26 -8.70 -22.79
C ARG A 4 -6.91 -8.82 -21.50
N THR A 5 -6.29 -9.34 -20.60
CA THR A 5 -6.81 -9.35 -19.26
C THR A 5 -6.61 -8.01 -18.63
N THR A 6 -7.51 -7.64 -17.76
CA THR A 6 -7.38 -6.46 -16.97
C THR A 6 -6.16 -6.59 -16.10
N SER A 7 -5.31 -5.61 -16.12
CA SER A 7 -4.16 -5.59 -15.24
C SER A 7 -4.61 -5.40 -13.81
N GLU A 8 -4.06 -6.20 -12.93
CA GLU A 8 -4.34 -6.03 -11.52
C GLU A 8 -3.55 -4.86 -10.97
N LEU A 9 -4.19 -4.14 -10.06
CA LEU A 9 -3.54 -3.05 -9.33
C LEU A 9 -3.35 -3.48 -7.89
N TYR A 10 -2.25 -3.02 -7.29
CA TYR A 10 -1.90 -3.38 -5.93
C TYR A 10 -1.61 -2.14 -5.12
N LEU A 11 -2.17 -2.06 -3.93
CA LEU A 11 -1.80 -1.07 -2.93
C LEU A 11 -1.02 -1.80 -1.86
N ILE A 12 0.25 -1.49 -1.76
CA ILE A 12 1.12 -2.10 -0.75
C ILE A 12 1.14 -1.21 0.47
N ASP A 13 0.82 -1.79 1.61
CA ASP A 13 0.78 -1.07 2.85
C ASP A 13 2.20 -0.61 3.25
N SER A 14 2.28 0.35 4.16
CA SER A 14 3.54 0.92 4.61
C SER A 14 4.51 -0.14 5.10
N SER A 15 4.01 -1.15 5.81
CA SER A 15 4.85 -2.24 6.31
C SER A 15 5.53 -3.02 5.18
N GLY A 16 4.82 -3.23 4.08
CA GLY A 16 5.40 -3.93 2.93
C GLY A 16 6.50 -3.13 2.26
N TRP A 17 6.28 -1.82 2.09
CA TRP A 17 7.32 -0.94 1.57
C TRP A 17 8.56 -0.95 2.45
N LEU A 18 8.36 -0.91 3.77
CA LEU A 18 9.48 -0.91 4.71
C LEU A 18 10.27 -2.23 4.66
N GLU A 19 9.57 -3.38 4.62
CA GLU A 19 10.22 -4.67 4.45
C GLU A 19 11.09 -4.70 3.21
N TYR A 20 10.55 -4.23 2.10
CA TYR A 20 11.24 -4.22 0.81
C TYR A 20 12.48 -3.30 0.83
N LEU A 21 12.32 -2.08 1.33
CA LEU A 21 13.39 -1.08 1.27
C LEU A 21 14.52 -1.34 2.26
N THR A 22 14.21 -1.97 3.38
CA THR A 22 15.21 -2.32 4.38
C THR A 22 15.77 -3.72 4.18
N GLU A 23 15.37 -4.39 3.11
CA GLU A 23 15.83 -5.74 2.75
C GLU A 23 15.63 -6.73 3.89
N ASP A 24 14.51 -6.60 4.58
CA ASP A 24 14.15 -7.49 5.67
C ASP A 24 13.66 -8.86 5.13
N SER A 25 13.35 -9.78 6.02
CA SER A 25 13.11 -11.18 5.68
C SER A 25 12.01 -11.39 4.64
N LYS A 26 10.99 -10.53 4.61
CA LYS A 26 9.89 -10.63 3.65
C LYS A 26 10.09 -9.78 2.39
N ALA A 27 11.25 -9.14 2.25
CA ALA A 27 11.51 -8.26 1.10
C ALA A 27 11.23 -8.94 -0.25
N PRO A 28 11.63 -10.21 -0.50
CA PRO A 28 11.34 -10.85 -1.78
C PRO A 28 9.86 -10.97 -2.08
N LEU A 29 9.03 -11.16 -1.05
CA LEU A 29 7.58 -11.29 -1.25
C LEU A 29 6.98 -9.97 -1.72
N PHE A 30 7.47 -8.86 -1.19
CA PHE A 30 6.97 -7.54 -1.59
C PHE A 30 7.60 -7.06 -2.89
N ALA A 31 8.84 -7.45 -3.18
CA ALA A 31 9.48 -7.12 -4.45
C ALA A 31 8.64 -7.60 -5.64
N HIS A 32 7.99 -8.75 -5.48
CA HIS A 32 7.12 -9.32 -6.50
C HIS A 32 6.06 -8.31 -6.97
N TYR A 33 5.52 -7.51 -6.04
CA TYR A 33 4.51 -6.50 -6.38
C TYR A 33 5.16 -5.16 -6.73
N LEU A 34 6.15 -4.74 -5.97
CA LEU A 34 6.67 -3.37 -6.03
C LEU A 34 7.54 -3.10 -7.25
N GLU A 35 8.11 -4.15 -7.85
CA GLU A 35 8.97 -3.97 -9.01
C GLU A 35 8.18 -3.74 -10.30
N ASN A 36 6.87 -3.98 -10.29
CA ASN A 36 6.00 -3.61 -11.39
C ASN A 36 5.31 -2.29 -11.06
N GLU A 37 6.04 -1.20 -11.20
CA GLU A 37 5.59 0.13 -10.75
C GLU A 37 4.28 0.57 -11.40
N ALA A 38 4.04 0.18 -12.64
CA ALA A 38 2.82 0.57 -13.35
C ALA A 38 1.56 -0.01 -12.70
N ALA A 39 1.68 -1.09 -11.93
CA ALA A 39 0.56 -1.73 -11.27
C ALA A 39 0.43 -1.35 -9.79
N VAL A 40 1.26 -0.42 -9.31
CA VAL A 40 1.28 -0.06 -7.88
C VAL A 40 0.61 1.28 -7.65
N ILE A 41 -0.31 1.30 -6.69
CA ILE A 41 -0.96 2.53 -6.22
C ILE A 41 -0.30 2.91 -4.90
N VAL A 42 0.07 4.18 -4.78
CA VAL A 42 0.69 4.70 -3.56
C VAL A 42 -0.16 5.84 -3.02
N PRO A 43 -0.93 5.60 -1.98
CA PRO A 43 -1.64 6.70 -1.32
C PRO A 43 -0.65 7.70 -0.71
N SER A 44 -1.00 8.97 -0.72
CA SER A 44 -0.15 9.99 -0.11
C SER A 44 0.12 9.71 1.37
N LEU A 45 -0.82 9.05 2.06
CA LEU A 45 -0.60 8.63 3.44
C LEU A 45 0.59 7.66 3.57
N VAL A 46 0.75 6.75 2.61
CA VAL A 46 1.89 5.82 2.60
C VAL A 46 3.19 6.59 2.39
N ILE A 47 3.17 7.60 1.52
CA ILE A 47 4.36 8.44 1.33
C ILE A 47 4.79 9.06 2.65
N TYR A 48 3.84 9.64 3.38
CA TYR A 48 4.13 10.23 4.69
C TYR A 48 4.71 9.20 5.65
N GLU A 49 4.05 8.07 5.80
CA GLU A 49 4.45 7.07 6.79
C GLU A 49 5.81 6.46 6.50
N VAL A 50 6.01 6.04 5.27
CA VAL A 50 7.26 5.37 4.89
C VAL A 50 8.43 6.35 4.89
N TYR A 51 8.24 7.53 4.29
CA TYR A 51 9.30 8.53 4.26
C TYR A 51 9.75 8.89 5.67
N ARG A 52 8.78 9.15 6.54
CA ARG A 52 9.08 9.54 7.92
C ARG A 52 9.84 8.43 8.67
N GLN A 53 9.40 7.18 8.53
CA GLN A 53 10.05 6.05 9.19
C GLN A 53 11.47 5.88 8.70
N LEU A 54 11.69 5.93 7.39
CA LEU A 54 13.01 5.75 6.82
C LEU A 54 13.94 6.90 7.20
N ALA A 55 13.46 8.15 7.10
CA ALA A 55 14.27 9.29 7.45
C ALA A 55 14.70 9.26 8.91
N ARG A 56 13.80 8.81 9.79
CA ARG A 56 14.07 8.75 11.22
C ARG A 56 15.04 7.62 11.58
N HIS A 57 14.87 6.45 10.99
CA HIS A 57 15.57 5.24 11.46
C HIS A 57 16.71 4.80 10.54
N ARG A 58 16.70 5.17 9.29
CA ARG A 58 17.67 4.70 8.30
C ARG A 58 18.38 5.82 7.55
N GLY A 59 17.92 7.05 7.69
CA GLY A 59 18.54 8.21 7.08
C GLY A 59 17.83 8.70 5.83
N LYS A 60 18.04 9.98 5.53
CA LYS A 60 17.39 10.65 4.41
C LYS A 60 17.70 10.03 3.05
N PRO A 61 18.93 9.56 2.76
CA PRO A 61 19.18 8.96 1.44
C PRO A 61 18.27 7.80 1.08
N LEU A 62 17.97 6.92 2.04
CA LEU A 62 17.05 5.80 1.79
C LEU A 62 15.62 6.31 1.64
N ALA A 63 15.22 7.29 2.46
CA ALA A 63 13.89 7.91 2.34
C ALA A 63 13.71 8.54 0.95
N ASP A 64 14.73 9.22 0.44
CA ASP A 64 14.68 9.85 -0.89
C ASP A 64 14.61 8.80 -2.00
N ARG A 65 15.29 7.65 -1.84
CA ARG A 65 15.19 6.54 -2.80
C ARG A 65 13.76 6.00 -2.85
N PHE A 66 13.14 5.85 -1.68
CA PHE A 66 11.74 5.44 -1.63
C PHE A 66 10.86 6.43 -2.38
N LEU A 67 11.02 7.72 -2.08
CA LEU A 67 10.20 8.75 -2.71
C LEU A 67 10.33 8.71 -4.24
N SER A 68 11.55 8.56 -4.72
CA SER A 68 11.81 8.47 -6.16
C SER A 68 11.03 7.29 -6.78
N GLN A 69 11.07 6.13 -6.15
CA GLN A 69 10.33 4.96 -6.65
C GLN A 69 8.83 5.17 -6.56
N ALA A 70 8.35 5.71 -5.43
CA ALA A 70 6.91 5.93 -5.23
C ALA A 70 6.34 6.88 -6.27
N LEU A 71 7.10 7.90 -6.68
CA LEU A 71 6.64 8.85 -7.68
C LEU A 71 6.56 8.27 -9.10
N HIS A 72 7.19 7.13 -9.35
CA HIS A 72 7.01 6.40 -10.60
C HIS A 72 5.75 5.54 -10.58
N CYS A 73 5.17 5.31 -9.41
CA CYS A 73 3.92 4.59 -9.27
C CYS A 73 2.75 5.55 -9.41
N ARG A 74 1.55 5.05 -9.25
CA ARG A 74 0.34 5.87 -9.30
C ARG A 74 0.04 6.41 -7.91
N VAL A 75 0.38 7.66 -7.69
CA VAL A 75 0.12 8.33 -6.41
C VAL A 75 -1.33 8.81 -6.37
N VAL A 76 -2.03 8.50 -5.29
CA VAL A 76 -3.44 8.89 -5.14
C VAL A 76 -3.66 9.61 -3.81
N PRO A 77 -4.43 10.70 -3.82
CA PRO A 77 -4.73 11.42 -2.58
C PRO A 77 -5.88 10.75 -1.83
N LEU A 78 -6.03 11.10 -0.57
CA LEU A 78 -7.19 10.74 0.21
C LEU A 78 -8.28 11.79 -0.04
N ASP A 79 -9.43 11.36 -0.53
CA ASP A 79 -10.56 12.26 -0.74
C ASP A 79 -11.70 11.99 0.25
N GLU A 80 -12.75 12.82 0.20
CA GLU A 80 -13.87 12.72 1.14
C GLU A 80 -14.60 11.39 1.05
N MET A 81 -14.82 10.91 -0.17
CA MET A 81 -15.57 9.66 -0.35
C MET A 81 -14.80 8.48 0.23
N THR A 82 -13.48 8.48 0.02
CA THR A 82 -12.63 7.43 0.57
C THR A 82 -12.58 7.52 2.09
N ALA A 83 -12.54 8.74 2.63
CA ALA A 83 -12.55 8.91 4.08
C ALA A 83 -13.83 8.36 4.70
N LEU A 84 -15.00 8.59 4.07
CA LEU A 84 -16.26 8.05 4.55
C LEU A 84 -16.28 6.52 4.45
N ALA A 85 -15.81 5.98 3.34
CA ALA A 85 -15.74 4.53 3.17
C ALA A 85 -14.79 3.90 4.21
N ALA A 86 -13.71 4.59 4.55
CA ALA A 86 -12.79 4.13 5.58
C ALA A 86 -13.46 4.12 6.96
N ALA A 87 -14.26 5.14 7.25
CA ALA A 87 -15.01 5.18 8.52
C ALA A 87 -15.96 3.98 8.62
N ASP A 88 -16.67 3.67 7.54
CA ASP A 88 -17.54 2.51 7.50
C ASP A 88 -16.76 1.21 7.67
N ALA A 89 -15.63 1.06 7.00
CA ALA A 89 -14.81 -0.14 7.12
C ALA A 89 -14.27 -0.29 8.55
N SER A 90 -13.88 0.82 9.18
CA SER A 90 -13.40 0.80 10.55
C SER A 90 -14.47 0.31 11.51
N LEU A 91 -15.69 0.80 11.33
CA LEU A 91 -16.83 0.41 12.18
C LEU A 91 -17.24 -1.04 11.95
N ASN A 92 -17.29 -1.47 10.68
CA ASN A 92 -17.76 -2.81 10.33
C ASN A 92 -16.74 -3.91 10.64
N HIS A 93 -15.46 -3.59 10.54
CA HIS A 93 -14.38 -4.59 10.67
C HIS A 93 -13.41 -4.31 11.82
N ARG A 94 -13.68 -3.28 12.61
CA ARG A 94 -12.85 -2.90 13.76
C ARG A 94 -11.40 -2.63 13.37
N LEU A 95 -11.21 -1.91 12.27
CA LEU A 95 -9.89 -1.59 11.79
C LEU A 95 -9.36 -0.31 12.44
N ALA A 96 -8.05 -0.28 12.70
CA ALA A 96 -7.38 0.93 13.10
C ALA A 96 -7.44 1.96 11.96
N MET A 97 -7.26 3.22 12.28
CA MET A 97 -7.44 4.31 11.31
C MET A 97 -6.61 4.12 10.04
N THR A 98 -5.33 3.85 10.17
CA THR A 98 -4.46 3.71 9.00
C THR A 98 -4.90 2.54 8.13
N ASP A 99 -5.15 1.38 8.73
CA ASP A 99 -5.61 0.21 7.98
C ASP A 99 -6.92 0.49 7.26
N ALA A 100 -7.85 1.17 7.92
CA ALA A 100 -9.13 1.49 7.32
C ALA A 100 -8.97 2.43 6.12
N LEU A 101 -8.13 3.47 6.27
CA LEU A 101 -7.90 4.43 5.18
C LEU A 101 -7.23 3.77 3.98
N LEU A 102 -6.25 2.91 4.21
CA LEU A 102 -5.56 2.23 3.12
C LEU A 102 -6.44 1.18 2.46
N TYR A 103 -7.18 0.41 3.25
CA TYR A 103 -8.09 -0.59 2.71
C TYR A 103 -9.17 0.06 1.86
N ALA A 104 -9.79 1.15 2.35
CA ALA A 104 -10.81 1.86 1.60
C ALA A 104 -10.25 2.46 0.31
N THR A 105 -9.01 2.99 0.34
CA THR A 105 -8.36 3.50 -0.85
C THR A 105 -8.16 2.40 -1.88
N ALA A 106 -7.69 1.23 -1.44
CA ALA A 106 -7.51 0.09 -2.33
C ALA A 106 -8.85 -0.30 -2.99
N ARG A 107 -9.91 -0.39 -2.20
CA ARG A 107 -11.22 -0.75 -2.72
C ARG A 107 -11.75 0.28 -3.73
N ALA A 108 -11.54 1.57 -3.45
CA ALA A 108 -11.99 2.63 -4.34
C ALA A 108 -11.31 2.57 -5.70
N HIS A 109 -10.08 2.08 -5.77
CA HIS A 109 -9.31 1.97 -6.99
C HIS A 109 -9.32 0.56 -7.58
N HIS A 110 -10.13 -0.34 -7.04
CA HIS A 110 -10.20 -1.73 -7.47
C HIS A 110 -8.84 -2.44 -7.40
N ALA A 111 -8.06 -2.09 -6.38
CA ALA A 111 -6.74 -2.67 -6.15
C ALA A 111 -6.81 -3.74 -5.07
N GLN A 112 -5.89 -4.71 -5.16
CA GLN A 112 -5.68 -5.65 -4.07
C GLN A 112 -4.86 -4.94 -2.98
N PHE A 113 -5.22 -5.13 -1.72
CA PHE A 113 -4.48 -4.56 -0.61
C PHE A 113 -3.50 -5.59 -0.07
N VAL A 114 -2.21 -5.29 -0.18
CA VAL A 114 -1.13 -6.20 0.22
C VAL A 114 -0.55 -5.71 1.53
N THR A 115 -0.66 -6.50 2.58
CA THR A 115 -0.30 -6.08 3.93
C THR A 115 0.33 -7.22 4.73
N THR A 116 1.10 -6.88 5.76
CA THR A 116 1.57 -7.86 6.74
C THR A 116 0.58 -8.05 7.88
N ASN A 117 -0.44 -7.20 7.99
CA ASN A 117 -1.35 -7.23 9.13
C ASN A 117 -2.37 -8.35 9.00
N THR A 118 -2.16 -9.42 9.79
CA THR A 118 -3.02 -10.59 9.74
C THR A 118 -4.45 -10.32 10.22
N LYS A 119 -4.70 -9.19 10.88
CA LYS A 119 -6.06 -8.83 11.29
C LYS A 119 -6.98 -8.57 10.11
N LEU A 120 -6.42 -8.25 8.94
CA LEU A 120 -7.22 -8.03 7.75
C LEU A 120 -7.44 -9.32 6.94
N ARG A 121 -6.90 -10.45 7.40
CA ARG A 121 -7.06 -11.72 6.70
C ARG A 121 -8.53 -12.05 6.56
N GLY A 122 -8.93 -12.43 5.35
CA GLY A 122 -10.30 -12.79 5.06
C GLY A 122 -11.18 -11.66 4.54
N LEU A 123 -10.72 -10.40 4.64
CA LEU A 123 -11.46 -9.32 4.01
C LEU A 123 -11.31 -9.39 2.49
N PRO A 124 -12.34 -8.95 1.74
CA PRO A 124 -12.25 -8.97 0.28
C PRO A 124 -11.04 -8.21 -0.25
N ALA A 125 -10.38 -8.78 -1.24
CA ALA A 125 -9.25 -8.14 -1.94
C ALA A 125 -8.05 -7.83 -1.03
N VAL A 126 -7.83 -8.64 -0.01
CA VAL A 126 -6.65 -8.53 0.86
C VAL A 126 -5.71 -9.70 0.59
N ILE A 127 -4.43 -9.40 0.43
CA ILE A 127 -3.36 -10.38 0.25
C ILE A 127 -2.38 -10.22 1.41
N ILE A 128 -2.10 -11.33 2.08
CA ILE A 128 -1.05 -11.36 3.11
C ILE A 128 0.01 -12.33 2.61
N PRO A 129 1.09 -11.80 2.04
CA PRO A 129 2.10 -12.65 1.44
C PRO A 129 2.92 -13.47 2.44
#